data_abccd1299fa4a37bba3ac094b6ec9fae
#
_entry.id   abccd1299fa4a37bba3ac094b6ec9fae
#
_cell.length_a   1.000
_cell.length_b   1.000
_cell.length_c   1.000
_cell.angle_alpha   90.00
_cell.angle_beta   90.00
_cell.angle_gamma   90.00
#
_symmetry.space_group_name_H-M   'P 1'
#
loop_
_entity.id
_entity.type
_entity.pdbx_description
1 polymer ?
#
loop_
_entity_poly.entity_id
_entity_poly.type
_entity_poly.pdbx_seq_one_letter_code
_entity_poly.pdbx_strand_id
1 'polypeptide(L)'
;ILPTFTQTITTETALLVSVYDTCKTTGYIFRSEQLVEKSTGGVTVTLVKDGERVSKGQIFANVYSDSSSAGLQEQINAIDRKIDILSKSVVDTDLYVTDITKTDQAIDKDFDTLFSMVSAGDLSDVLTTEKSLLVNMNKKTLITNMNNGYHSEIASLQSERSALQSRISSVSKSLYAASSGYYYGDVDGYETIFTPDKLNGLTLDSFRELTSHEAETSLSSHTAGKIVTDFVWHLVCEADKYSAAGFTVGSYYKLRFPSFSEETVTMKLVNAVSVTSDDTALLVFRGNTAPESFPYLRTQEADIIGQSYTGLAVSKKAVRIVDGQKGVYILDGDIVRFRLIEILFEDEDSYIVAPEKPVPDEADATTEESGIADRPAYKYLSLYDNVIVGGKDLFDGKILV
;
A
#
# COMPACT_ATOMS: atom_id res chain seq x y z
N ILE A 1 51.03 -13.79 34.18
CA ILE A 1 50.33 -13.72 32.90
C ILE A 1 49.11 -12.84 33.15
N LEU A 2 49.18 -11.56 32.74
CA LEU A 2 48.06 -10.66 32.77
C LEU A 2 47.09 -11.06 31.63
N PRO A 3 45.81 -11.16 31.85
CA PRO A 3 44.87 -11.39 30.77
C PRO A 3 44.84 -10.16 29.86
N THR A 4 45.26 -10.33 28.62
CA THR A 4 45.08 -9.33 27.57
C THR A 4 43.59 -9.26 27.27
N PHE A 5 42.89 -8.28 27.82
CA PHE A 5 41.54 -7.98 27.44
C PHE A 5 41.56 -7.38 26.02
N THR A 6 41.42 -8.21 25.02
CA THR A 6 41.11 -7.75 23.65
C THR A 6 39.75 -7.08 23.68
N GLN A 7 39.77 -5.77 23.62
CA GLN A 7 38.54 -4.97 23.57
C GLN A 7 37.90 -5.19 22.21
N THR A 8 36.80 -5.92 22.17
CA THR A 8 36.03 -6.13 20.92
C THR A 8 35.38 -4.82 20.51
N ILE A 9 35.86 -4.24 19.41
CA ILE A 9 35.23 -3.07 18.79
C ILE A 9 34.34 -3.57 17.65
N THR A 10 33.12 -3.06 17.59
CA THR A 10 32.20 -3.31 16.51
C THR A 10 32.07 -2.05 15.68
N THR A 11 32.19 -2.18 14.36
CA THR A 11 32.08 -1.07 13.42
C THR A 11 30.98 -1.33 12.40
N GLU A 12 30.39 -0.24 11.93
CA GLU A 12 29.46 -0.20 10.77
C GLU A 12 30.00 0.79 9.76
N THR A 13 29.94 0.47 8.47
CA THR A 13 30.41 1.37 7.42
C THR A 13 29.35 2.44 7.14
N ALA A 14 29.75 3.70 7.12
CA ALA A 14 28.88 4.81 6.72
C ALA A 14 28.53 4.72 5.23
N LEU A 15 27.28 4.36 4.92
CA LEU A 15 26.78 4.22 3.55
C LEU A 15 25.78 5.32 3.23
N LEU A 16 25.82 5.77 1.99
CA LEU A 16 24.83 6.71 1.49
C LEU A 16 23.48 5.99 1.31
N VAL A 17 22.46 6.51 1.97
CA VAL A 17 21.08 5.99 1.88
C VAL A 17 20.12 7.13 1.62
N SER A 18 18.97 6.79 1.03
CA SER A 18 17.83 7.70 0.92
C SER A 18 16.67 7.14 1.72
N VAL A 19 16.17 7.91 2.66
CA VAL A 19 14.99 7.61 3.45
C VAL A 19 13.91 8.63 3.19
N TYR A 20 12.68 8.25 3.44
CA TYR A 20 11.53 9.13 3.29
C TYR A 20 10.92 9.36 4.66
N ASP A 21 10.62 10.63 4.96
CA ASP A 21 9.70 10.94 6.05
C ASP A 21 8.34 10.36 5.67
N THR A 22 7.86 9.40 6.46
CA THR A 22 6.66 8.64 6.14
C THR A 22 5.66 8.77 7.28
N CYS A 23 4.52 9.36 6.98
CA CYS A 23 3.40 9.41 7.91
C CYS A 23 2.56 8.15 7.73
N LYS A 24 2.61 7.26 8.73
CA LYS A 24 1.78 6.04 8.77
C LYS A 24 0.42 6.36 9.38
N THR A 25 -0.64 5.96 8.72
CA THR A 25 -2.00 6.24 9.16
C THR A 25 -2.98 5.16 8.69
N THR A 26 -4.16 5.16 9.28
CA THR A 26 -5.32 4.42 8.80
C THR A 26 -6.32 5.39 8.22
N GLY A 27 -6.72 5.19 6.98
CA GLY A 27 -7.66 6.05 6.29
C GLY A 27 -8.95 5.33 5.90
N TYR A 28 -9.98 6.11 5.65
CA TYR A 28 -11.29 5.66 5.21
C TYR A 28 -11.54 6.09 3.77
N ILE A 29 -12.04 5.17 2.95
CA ILE A 29 -12.34 5.44 1.54
C ILE A 29 -13.76 6.01 1.40
N PHE A 30 -13.85 7.19 0.77
CA PHE A 30 -15.07 7.86 0.37
C PHE A 30 -15.18 7.80 -1.15
N ARG A 31 -16.29 7.23 -1.65
CA ARG A 31 -16.55 7.14 -3.10
C ARG A 31 -18.05 7.14 -3.40
N SER A 32 -18.39 7.40 -4.65
CA SER A 32 -19.79 7.37 -5.10
C SER A 32 -20.20 5.94 -5.42
N GLU A 33 -21.07 5.39 -4.59
CA GLU A 33 -21.60 4.03 -4.69
C GLU A 33 -23.11 4.08 -4.81
N GLN A 34 -23.66 3.32 -5.76
CA GLN A 34 -25.09 3.16 -5.94
C GLN A 34 -25.48 1.71 -5.63
N LEU A 35 -26.28 1.53 -4.59
CA LEU A 35 -26.84 0.23 -4.24
C LEU A 35 -27.83 -0.24 -5.31
N VAL A 36 -27.80 -1.52 -5.58
CA VAL A 36 -28.71 -2.17 -6.51
C VAL A 36 -29.60 -3.14 -5.74
N GLU A 37 -30.90 -2.88 -5.73
CA GLU A 37 -31.88 -3.68 -5.01
C GLU A 37 -32.10 -5.05 -5.65
N LYS A 38 -32.22 -6.09 -4.81
CA LYS A 38 -32.72 -7.40 -5.23
C LYS A 38 -34.20 -7.33 -5.62
N SER A 39 -34.59 -8.17 -6.54
CA SER A 39 -36.04 -8.35 -6.81
C SER A 39 -36.70 -9.14 -5.67
N THR A 40 -37.85 -8.70 -5.22
CA THR A 40 -38.62 -9.38 -4.18
C THR A 40 -39.31 -10.67 -4.64
N GLY A 41 -39.33 -10.94 -5.94
CA GLY A 41 -39.97 -12.14 -6.51
C GLY A 41 -38.99 -12.97 -7.32
N GLY A 42 -38.46 -14.06 -6.73
CA GLY A 42 -37.55 -14.97 -7.40
C GLY A 42 -36.09 -14.92 -6.91
N VAL A 43 -35.22 -15.71 -7.53
CA VAL A 43 -33.80 -15.79 -7.22
C VAL A 43 -33.03 -14.91 -8.20
N THR A 44 -32.31 -13.92 -7.66
CA THR A 44 -31.46 -13.02 -8.46
C THR A 44 -30.10 -13.64 -8.64
N VAL A 45 -29.64 -13.76 -9.88
CA VAL A 45 -28.29 -14.22 -10.23
C VAL A 45 -27.60 -13.17 -11.09
N THR A 46 -26.42 -12.74 -10.68
CA THR A 46 -25.61 -11.75 -11.40
C THR A 46 -24.95 -12.37 -12.63
N LEU A 47 -24.85 -11.60 -13.70
CA LEU A 47 -24.25 -12.00 -14.98
C LEU A 47 -22.88 -11.36 -15.20
N VAL A 48 -22.54 -10.36 -14.37
CA VAL A 48 -21.29 -9.59 -14.41
C VAL A 48 -20.42 -9.98 -13.22
N LYS A 49 -19.12 -9.79 -13.37
CA LYS A 49 -18.12 -10.08 -12.34
C LYS A 49 -17.84 -8.84 -11.52
N ASP A 50 -17.29 -9.02 -10.31
CA ASP A 50 -16.78 -7.93 -9.51
C ASP A 50 -15.67 -7.19 -10.26
N GLY A 51 -15.70 -5.85 -10.18
CA GLY A 51 -14.81 -4.98 -10.93
C GLY A 51 -15.12 -4.89 -12.43
N GLU A 52 -16.18 -5.54 -12.93
CA GLU A 52 -16.59 -5.43 -14.33
C GLU A 52 -17.32 -4.11 -14.58
N ARG A 53 -16.92 -3.43 -15.67
CA ARG A 53 -17.57 -2.19 -16.09
C ARG A 53 -18.95 -2.47 -16.69
N VAL A 54 -19.96 -1.82 -16.16
CA VAL A 54 -21.33 -1.85 -16.70
C VAL A 54 -21.70 -0.49 -17.27
N SER A 55 -22.47 -0.53 -18.36
CA SER A 55 -23.03 0.68 -18.96
C SER A 55 -24.46 0.91 -18.45
N LYS A 56 -24.89 2.17 -18.39
CA LYS A 56 -26.27 2.49 -18.06
C LYS A 56 -27.25 1.75 -19.02
N GLY A 57 -28.21 1.04 -18.44
CA GLY A 57 -29.16 0.22 -19.18
C GLY A 57 -28.68 -1.17 -19.58
N GLN A 58 -27.45 -1.55 -19.23
CA GLN A 58 -26.95 -2.90 -19.41
C GLN A 58 -27.60 -3.85 -18.41
N ILE A 59 -27.95 -5.06 -18.86
CA ILE A 59 -28.40 -6.13 -17.97
C ILE A 59 -27.19 -6.62 -17.18
N PHE A 60 -27.25 -6.55 -15.85
CA PHE A 60 -26.21 -7.03 -14.96
C PHE A 60 -26.62 -8.24 -14.13
N ALA A 61 -27.93 -8.52 -14.00
CA ALA A 61 -28.46 -9.67 -13.30
C ALA A 61 -29.79 -10.13 -13.89
N ASN A 62 -30.11 -11.41 -13.73
CA ASN A 62 -31.38 -12.00 -14.06
C ASN A 62 -32.08 -12.52 -12.80
N VAL A 63 -33.38 -12.47 -12.82
CA VAL A 63 -34.26 -13.03 -11.79
C VAL A 63 -34.98 -14.26 -12.36
N TYR A 64 -34.85 -15.35 -11.67
CA TYR A 64 -35.46 -16.63 -12.01
C TYR A 64 -36.60 -16.94 -11.04
N SER A 65 -37.73 -17.43 -11.57
CA SER A 65 -38.87 -17.82 -10.76
C SER A 65 -38.65 -19.10 -9.95
N ASP A 66 -37.70 -19.92 -10.40
CA ASP A 66 -37.36 -21.20 -9.78
C ASP A 66 -35.85 -21.29 -9.43
N SER A 67 -35.56 -22.01 -8.35
CA SER A 67 -34.19 -22.19 -7.87
C SER A 67 -33.37 -23.11 -8.76
N SER A 68 -34.00 -23.96 -9.59
CA SER A 68 -33.31 -24.87 -10.50
C SER A 68 -32.64 -24.08 -11.62
N SER A 69 -33.40 -23.18 -12.29
CA SER A 69 -32.84 -22.29 -13.32
C SER A 69 -31.78 -21.34 -12.78
N ALA A 70 -31.98 -20.81 -11.57
CA ALA A 70 -30.98 -20.01 -10.88
C ALA A 70 -29.69 -20.82 -10.62
N GLY A 71 -29.79 -22.04 -10.13
CA GLY A 71 -28.66 -22.93 -9.92
C GLY A 71 -27.92 -23.31 -11.21
N LEU A 72 -28.63 -23.49 -12.32
CA LEU A 72 -28.01 -23.71 -13.63
C LEU A 72 -27.22 -22.47 -14.08
N GLN A 73 -27.73 -21.26 -13.86
CA GLN A 73 -27.02 -20.03 -14.19
C GLN A 73 -25.76 -19.85 -13.35
N GLU A 74 -25.82 -20.19 -12.08
CA GLU A 74 -24.61 -20.15 -11.22
C GLU A 74 -23.53 -21.16 -11.68
N GLN A 75 -23.94 -22.35 -12.13
CA GLN A 75 -23.01 -23.31 -12.73
C GLN A 75 -22.37 -22.74 -14.01
N ILE A 76 -23.15 -22.08 -14.86
CA ILE A 76 -22.63 -21.39 -16.05
C ILE A 76 -21.62 -20.30 -15.64
N ASN A 77 -21.95 -19.48 -14.64
CA ASN A 77 -21.03 -18.46 -14.13
C ASN A 77 -19.73 -19.07 -13.60
N ALA A 78 -19.80 -20.23 -12.92
CA ALA A 78 -18.60 -20.96 -12.46
C ALA A 78 -17.74 -21.47 -13.61
N ILE A 79 -18.38 -21.98 -14.67
CA ILE A 79 -17.69 -22.42 -15.91
C ILE A 79 -17.03 -21.22 -16.58
N ASP A 80 -17.74 -20.09 -16.70
CA ASP A 80 -17.21 -18.85 -17.29
C ASP A 80 -16.00 -18.33 -16.54
N ARG A 81 -15.98 -18.43 -15.19
CA ARG A 81 -14.80 -18.12 -14.38
C ARG A 81 -13.61 -19.06 -14.69
N LYS A 82 -13.87 -20.37 -14.82
CA LYS A 82 -12.81 -21.33 -15.17
C LYS A 82 -12.24 -21.03 -16.55
N ILE A 83 -13.09 -20.81 -17.55
CA ILE A 83 -12.67 -20.44 -18.90
C ILE A 83 -11.82 -19.16 -18.89
N ASP A 84 -12.22 -18.15 -18.13
CA ASP A 84 -11.49 -16.90 -18.00
C ASP A 84 -10.08 -17.11 -17.37
N ILE A 85 -10.00 -17.89 -16.30
CA ILE A 85 -8.73 -18.25 -15.65
C ILE A 85 -7.81 -19.00 -16.63
N LEU A 86 -8.32 -20.04 -17.28
CA LEU A 86 -7.55 -20.85 -18.23
C LEU A 86 -7.11 -20.04 -19.45
N SER A 87 -7.96 -19.15 -19.96
CA SER A 87 -7.63 -18.26 -21.07
C SER A 87 -6.54 -17.26 -20.74
N LYS A 88 -6.52 -16.75 -19.50
CA LYS A 88 -5.48 -15.83 -19.00
C LYS A 88 -4.18 -16.55 -18.61
N SER A 89 -4.23 -17.87 -18.47
CA SER A 89 -3.08 -18.70 -18.13
C SER A 89 -2.24 -19.10 -19.36
N VAL A 90 -2.60 -18.66 -20.56
CA VAL A 90 -1.81 -18.92 -21.78
C VAL A 90 -0.40 -18.34 -21.62
N VAL A 91 0.59 -19.10 -22.07
CA VAL A 91 2.00 -18.75 -21.98
C VAL A 91 2.55 -18.60 -23.39
N ASP A 92 3.34 -17.55 -23.62
CA ASP A 92 3.99 -17.33 -24.91
C ASP A 92 5.11 -18.37 -25.13
N THR A 93 5.24 -18.88 -26.34
CA THR A 93 6.16 -20.02 -26.67
C THR A 93 7.64 -19.68 -26.58
N ASP A 94 7.98 -18.39 -26.45
CA ASP A 94 9.37 -17.89 -26.37
C ASP A 94 9.90 -17.67 -24.94
N LEU A 95 9.25 -18.29 -23.93
CA LEU A 95 9.55 -18.04 -22.51
C LEU A 95 10.80 -18.77 -22.02
N TYR A 96 11.69 -18.02 -21.39
CA TYR A 96 12.93 -18.47 -20.77
C TYR A 96 12.78 -18.68 -19.25
N VAL A 97 13.79 -19.33 -18.63
CA VAL A 97 13.89 -19.62 -17.19
C VAL A 97 13.63 -18.42 -16.26
N THR A 98 13.90 -17.20 -16.73
CA THR A 98 13.60 -15.95 -16.01
C THR A 98 12.13 -15.74 -15.69
N ASP A 99 11.24 -16.34 -16.46
CA ASP A 99 9.80 -16.15 -16.28
C ASP A 99 9.22 -17.07 -15.19
N ILE A 100 9.88 -18.18 -14.90
CA ILE A 100 9.52 -19.05 -13.75
C ILE A 100 9.73 -18.26 -12.45
N THR A 101 10.87 -17.60 -12.31
CA THR A 101 11.18 -16.81 -11.09
C THR A 101 10.17 -15.67 -10.86
N LYS A 102 9.79 -14.97 -11.93
CA LYS A 102 8.75 -13.92 -11.85
C LYS A 102 7.38 -14.51 -11.49
N THR A 103 7.05 -15.67 -12.05
CA THR A 103 5.79 -16.36 -11.75
C THR A 103 5.76 -16.84 -10.30
N ASP A 104 6.89 -17.36 -9.79
CA ASP A 104 7.01 -17.75 -8.38
C ASP A 104 6.86 -16.56 -7.44
N GLN A 105 7.52 -15.43 -7.73
CA GLN A 105 7.35 -14.20 -6.96
C GLN A 105 5.89 -13.69 -6.97
N ALA A 106 5.20 -13.81 -8.10
CA ALA A 106 3.79 -13.44 -8.18
C ALA A 106 2.90 -14.38 -7.35
N ILE A 107 3.19 -15.67 -7.35
CA ILE A 107 2.51 -16.68 -6.52
C ILE A 107 2.72 -16.38 -5.04
N ASP A 108 3.96 -16.14 -4.61
CA ASP A 108 4.28 -15.82 -3.22
C ASP A 108 3.56 -14.54 -2.76
N LYS A 109 3.56 -13.51 -3.60
CA LYS A 109 2.83 -12.25 -3.35
C LYS A 109 1.33 -12.48 -3.18
N ASP A 110 0.71 -13.27 -4.09
CA ASP A 110 -0.72 -13.57 -4.03
C ASP A 110 -1.05 -14.35 -2.74
N PHE A 111 -0.18 -15.27 -2.30
CA PHE A 111 -0.34 -15.98 -1.02
C PHE A 111 -0.26 -15.05 0.18
N ASP A 112 0.74 -14.17 0.23
CA ASP A 112 0.91 -13.21 1.31
C ASP A 112 -0.31 -12.28 1.41
N THR A 113 -0.82 -11.84 0.26
CA THR A 113 -2.02 -11.00 0.19
C THR A 113 -3.24 -11.75 0.71
N LEU A 114 -3.48 -12.99 0.29
CA LEU A 114 -4.59 -13.82 0.81
C LEU A 114 -4.47 -14.05 2.31
N PHE A 115 -3.27 -14.35 2.78
CA PHE A 115 -3.03 -14.55 4.22
C PHE A 115 -3.33 -13.29 5.03
N SER A 116 -2.91 -12.12 4.53
CA SER A 116 -3.20 -10.83 5.16
C SER A 116 -4.70 -10.54 5.21
N MET A 117 -5.42 -10.77 4.10
CA MET A 117 -6.87 -10.59 4.02
C MET A 117 -7.62 -11.48 5.03
N VAL A 118 -7.29 -12.76 5.06
CA VAL A 118 -7.90 -13.72 5.99
C VAL A 118 -7.60 -13.34 7.45
N SER A 119 -6.36 -12.93 7.73
CA SER A 119 -5.94 -12.53 9.07
C SER A 119 -6.63 -11.25 9.55
N ALA A 120 -6.91 -10.33 8.63
CA ALA A 120 -7.65 -9.10 8.89
C ALA A 120 -9.19 -9.31 8.96
N GLY A 121 -9.68 -10.51 8.60
CA GLY A 121 -11.11 -10.80 8.50
C GLY A 121 -11.80 -10.11 7.32
N ASP A 122 -11.04 -9.61 6.37
CA ASP A 122 -11.53 -8.89 5.20
C ASP A 122 -11.48 -9.79 3.96
N LEU A 123 -12.65 -10.19 3.48
CA LEU A 123 -12.80 -11.13 2.38
C LEU A 123 -13.23 -10.46 1.06
N SER A 124 -13.28 -9.13 1.00
CA SER A 124 -13.88 -8.39 -0.12
C SER A 124 -13.17 -8.65 -1.47
N ASP A 125 -11.86 -8.88 -1.47
CA ASP A 125 -11.09 -9.16 -2.70
C ASP A 125 -10.43 -10.54 -2.76
N VAL A 126 -10.81 -11.42 -1.87
CA VAL A 126 -10.29 -12.81 -1.86
C VAL A 126 -10.47 -13.47 -3.22
N LEU A 127 -11.62 -13.29 -3.89
CA LEU A 127 -11.89 -13.89 -5.20
C LEU A 127 -10.98 -13.34 -6.30
N THR A 128 -10.62 -12.06 -6.24
CA THR A 128 -9.70 -11.44 -7.22
C THR A 128 -8.28 -11.97 -7.03
N THR A 129 -7.81 -12.03 -5.80
CA THR A 129 -6.48 -12.55 -5.46
C THR A 129 -6.39 -14.06 -5.69
N GLU A 130 -7.43 -14.83 -5.34
CA GLU A 130 -7.53 -16.26 -5.68
C GLU A 130 -7.41 -16.49 -7.19
N LYS A 131 -8.10 -15.67 -7.98
CA LYS A 131 -8.03 -15.75 -9.44
C LYS A 131 -6.62 -15.47 -9.95
N SER A 132 -5.94 -14.45 -9.46
CA SER A 132 -4.54 -14.13 -9.79
C SER A 132 -3.63 -15.30 -9.46
N LEU A 133 -3.75 -15.85 -8.26
CA LEU A 133 -3.00 -17.00 -7.80
C LEU A 133 -3.19 -18.20 -8.73
N LEU A 134 -4.45 -18.56 -9.06
CA LEU A 134 -4.76 -19.67 -9.94
C LEU A 134 -4.20 -19.47 -11.37
N VAL A 135 -4.28 -18.27 -11.92
CA VAL A 135 -3.67 -17.93 -13.22
C VAL A 135 -2.16 -18.14 -13.18
N ASN A 136 -1.49 -17.64 -12.15
CA ASN A 136 -0.04 -17.76 -12.00
C ASN A 136 0.40 -19.22 -11.77
N MET A 137 -0.33 -19.99 -10.97
CA MET A 137 -0.07 -21.43 -10.78
C MET A 137 -0.26 -22.22 -12.08
N ASN A 138 -1.30 -21.92 -12.85
CA ASN A 138 -1.54 -22.54 -14.16
C ASN A 138 -0.43 -22.18 -15.15
N LYS A 139 0.02 -20.92 -15.20
CA LYS A 139 1.17 -20.50 -16.01
C LYS A 139 2.43 -21.28 -15.64
N LYS A 140 2.73 -21.39 -14.33
CA LYS A 140 3.87 -22.19 -13.87
C LYS A 140 3.78 -23.64 -14.34
N THR A 141 2.59 -24.24 -14.25
CA THR A 141 2.33 -25.61 -14.71
C THR A 141 2.58 -25.76 -16.21
N LEU A 142 2.11 -24.81 -17.03
CA LEU A 142 2.33 -24.83 -18.47
C LEU A 142 3.82 -24.69 -18.82
N ILE A 143 4.52 -23.76 -18.20
CA ILE A 143 5.96 -23.55 -18.39
C ILE A 143 6.73 -24.82 -18.01
N THR A 144 6.42 -25.43 -16.86
CA THR A 144 7.09 -26.64 -16.35
C THR A 144 6.85 -27.84 -17.30
N ASN A 145 5.65 -27.95 -17.85
CA ASN A 145 5.27 -29.06 -18.77
C ASN A 145 5.56 -28.74 -20.24
N MET A 146 6.20 -27.63 -20.54
CA MET A 146 6.48 -27.18 -21.93
C MET A 146 5.21 -27.12 -22.80
N ASN A 147 4.11 -26.69 -22.23
CA ASN A 147 2.81 -26.51 -22.90
C ASN A 147 2.45 -25.02 -22.94
N ASN A 148 1.68 -24.59 -23.94
CA ASN A 148 1.36 -23.18 -24.17
C ASN A 148 -0.09 -22.81 -23.89
N GLY A 149 -0.96 -23.74 -23.52
CA GLY A 149 -2.36 -23.38 -23.19
C GLY A 149 -3.26 -24.58 -22.88
N TYR A 150 -4.50 -24.26 -22.54
CA TYR A 150 -5.56 -25.19 -22.14
C TYR A 150 -6.68 -25.29 -23.19
N HIS A 151 -6.35 -25.28 -24.48
CA HIS A 151 -7.33 -25.17 -25.58
C HIS A 151 -8.40 -26.27 -25.58
N SER A 152 -8.02 -27.54 -25.35
CA SER A 152 -8.95 -28.67 -25.30
C SER A 152 -9.89 -28.61 -24.11
N GLU A 153 -9.38 -28.17 -22.97
CA GLU A 153 -10.16 -28.02 -21.72
C GLU A 153 -11.16 -26.88 -21.85
N ILE A 154 -10.73 -25.74 -22.39
CA ILE A 154 -11.62 -24.60 -22.68
C ILE A 154 -12.74 -25.03 -23.65
N ALA A 155 -12.46 -25.76 -24.70
CA ALA A 155 -13.47 -26.25 -25.65
C ALA A 155 -14.48 -27.20 -24.98
N SER A 156 -14.04 -28.06 -24.07
CA SER A 156 -14.91 -28.94 -23.28
C SER A 156 -15.83 -28.13 -22.36
N LEU A 157 -15.28 -27.17 -21.65
CA LEU A 157 -16.04 -26.27 -20.77
C LEU A 157 -17.07 -25.44 -21.55
N GLN A 158 -16.73 -24.97 -22.76
CA GLN A 158 -17.64 -24.26 -23.64
C GLN A 158 -18.82 -25.13 -24.09
N SER A 159 -18.57 -26.41 -24.35
CA SER A 159 -19.61 -27.39 -24.70
C SER A 159 -20.56 -27.64 -23.52
N GLU A 160 -20.00 -27.85 -22.31
CA GLU A 160 -20.78 -28.04 -21.09
C GLU A 160 -21.64 -26.80 -20.80
N ARG A 161 -21.05 -25.59 -20.88
CA ARG A 161 -21.75 -24.33 -20.76
C ARG A 161 -22.97 -24.24 -21.67
N SER A 162 -22.81 -24.62 -22.96
CA SER A 162 -23.89 -24.57 -23.92
C SER A 162 -25.01 -25.57 -23.59
N ALA A 163 -24.65 -26.75 -23.08
CA ALA A 163 -25.61 -27.75 -22.65
C ALA A 163 -26.43 -27.28 -21.43
N LEU A 164 -25.79 -26.61 -20.45
CA LEU A 164 -26.48 -26.02 -19.31
C LEU A 164 -27.38 -24.87 -19.74
N GLN A 165 -26.91 -23.98 -20.63
CA GLN A 165 -27.68 -22.85 -21.15
C GLN A 165 -29.00 -23.30 -21.81
N SER A 166 -28.98 -24.44 -22.55
CA SER A 166 -30.19 -24.98 -23.21
C SER A 166 -31.23 -25.51 -22.21
N ARG A 167 -30.87 -25.74 -20.96
CA ARG A 167 -31.74 -26.26 -19.90
C ARG A 167 -32.40 -25.17 -19.07
N ILE A 168 -31.93 -23.92 -19.16
CA ILE A 168 -32.51 -22.81 -18.42
C ILE A 168 -33.90 -22.48 -19.00
N SER A 169 -34.91 -22.45 -18.12
CA SER A 169 -36.23 -21.94 -18.45
C SER A 169 -36.21 -20.40 -18.58
N SER A 170 -37.34 -19.79 -18.90
CA SER A 170 -37.42 -18.36 -19.14
C SER A 170 -36.97 -17.52 -17.91
N VAL A 171 -36.20 -16.48 -18.18
CA VAL A 171 -35.91 -15.42 -17.20
C VAL A 171 -37.18 -14.68 -16.83
N SER A 172 -37.48 -14.57 -15.56
CA SER A 172 -38.67 -13.89 -15.06
C SER A 172 -38.57 -12.36 -15.20
N LYS A 173 -37.38 -11.82 -14.91
CA LYS A 173 -37.10 -10.39 -14.97
C LYS A 173 -35.58 -10.18 -15.13
N SER A 174 -35.20 -9.16 -15.88
CA SER A 174 -33.81 -8.69 -15.91
C SER A 174 -33.64 -7.41 -15.11
N LEU A 175 -32.53 -7.28 -14.41
CA LEU A 175 -32.15 -6.08 -13.70
C LEU A 175 -31.10 -5.30 -14.52
N TYR A 176 -31.36 -4.00 -14.63
CA TYR A 176 -30.59 -3.09 -15.47
C TYR A 176 -29.76 -2.13 -14.60
N ALA A 177 -28.55 -1.82 -15.02
CA ALA A 177 -27.74 -0.81 -14.37
C ALA A 177 -28.36 0.57 -14.53
N ALA A 178 -28.65 1.26 -13.44
CA ALA A 178 -29.23 2.60 -13.45
C ALA A 178 -28.23 3.66 -13.88
N SER A 179 -26.95 3.42 -13.68
CA SER A 179 -25.82 4.27 -14.08
C SER A 179 -24.68 3.43 -14.65
N SER A 180 -23.76 4.09 -15.36
CA SER A 180 -22.50 3.45 -15.77
C SER A 180 -21.53 3.46 -14.61
N GLY A 181 -20.71 2.40 -14.46
CA GLY A 181 -19.74 2.28 -13.39
C GLY A 181 -19.11 0.90 -13.34
N TYR A 182 -18.53 0.56 -12.20
CA TYR A 182 -17.98 -0.76 -11.91
C TYR A 182 -18.89 -1.50 -10.93
N TYR A 183 -19.28 -2.70 -11.29
CA TYR A 183 -20.12 -3.54 -10.45
C TYR A 183 -19.29 -4.26 -9.39
N TYR A 184 -19.83 -4.35 -8.17
CA TYR A 184 -19.34 -5.17 -7.08
C TYR A 184 -20.52 -5.86 -6.40
N GLY A 185 -20.42 -7.18 -6.19
CA GLY A 185 -21.48 -7.97 -5.54
C GLY A 185 -21.49 -7.78 -4.03
N ASP A 186 -20.34 -7.40 -3.45
CA ASP A 186 -20.23 -7.21 -2.01
C ASP A 186 -20.66 -5.81 -1.57
N VAL A 187 -21.42 -5.79 -0.46
CA VAL A 187 -21.98 -4.57 0.17
C VAL A 187 -21.55 -4.58 1.62
N ASP A 188 -20.70 -3.63 1.99
CA ASP A 188 -20.12 -3.53 3.34
C ASP A 188 -20.99 -2.79 4.37
N GLY A 189 -22.11 -2.20 3.93
CA GLY A 189 -23.05 -1.46 4.78
C GLY A 189 -22.65 -0.02 5.08
N TYR A 190 -21.60 0.48 4.43
CA TYR A 190 -21.11 1.86 4.58
C TYR A 190 -21.33 2.73 3.34
N GLU A 191 -22.01 2.22 2.32
CA GLU A 191 -22.21 2.87 1.02
C GLU A 191 -22.93 4.22 1.13
N THR A 192 -23.78 4.38 2.13
CA THR A 192 -24.54 5.61 2.40
C THR A 192 -23.83 6.54 3.40
N ILE A 193 -22.81 6.04 4.09
CA ILE A 193 -22.10 6.76 5.16
C ILE A 193 -20.88 7.51 4.59
N PHE A 194 -19.99 6.79 3.89
CA PHE A 194 -18.73 7.36 3.38
C PHE A 194 -18.87 7.83 1.93
N THR A 195 -19.73 8.82 1.72
CA THR A 195 -20.03 9.41 0.41
C THR A 195 -19.26 10.72 0.19
N PRO A 196 -18.89 11.09 -1.06
CA PRO A 196 -18.10 12.30 -1.33
C PRO A 196 -18.76 13.62 -0.89
N ASP A 197 -20.09 13.69 -0.83
CA ASP A 197 -20.81 14.85 -0.34
C ASP A 197 -20.55 15.14 1.15
N LYS A 198 -20.26 14.12 1.94
CA LYS A 198 -19.89 14.26 3.36
C LYS A 198 -18.53 14.95 3.57
N LEU A 199 -17.71 15.05 2.53
CA LEU A 199 -16.43 15.76 2.59
C LEU A 199 -16.59 17.29 2.62
N ASN A 200 -17.77 17.80 2.26
CA ASN A 200 -18.04 19.23 2.28
C ASN A 200 -18.17 19.74 3.73
N GLY A 201 -17.22 20.56 4.14
CA GLY A 201 -17.19 21.09 5.53
C GLY A 201 -16.84 20.04 6.58
N LEU A 202 -16.17 18.93 6.19
CA LEU A 202 -15.75 17.89 7.09
C LEU A 202 -14.81 18.45 8.16
N THR A 203 -15.13 18.18 9.43
CA THR A 203 -14.33 18.50 10.60
C THR A 203 -13.80 17.22 11.24
N LEU A 204 -12.82 17.32 12.14
CA LEU A 204 -12.30 16.17 12.87
C LEU A 204 -13.41 15.46 13.68
N ASP A 205 -14.28 16.24 14.35
CA ASP A 205 -15.38 15.70 15.16
C ASP A 205 -16.41 14.97 14.27
N SER A 206 -16.81 15.58 13.15
CA SER A 206 -17.76 14.94 12.23
C SER A 206 -17.18 13.71 11.53
N PHE A 207 -15.88 13.68 11.28
CA PHE A 207 -15.20 12.49 10.79
C PHE A 207 -15.20 11.35 11.80
N ARG A 208 -14.87 11.66 13.07
CA ARG A 208 -14.92 10.67 14.15
C ARG A 208 -16.34 10.15 14.40
N GLU A 209 -17.35 11.01 14.24
CA GLU A 209 -18.76 10.59 14.27
C GLU A 209 -19.03 9.60 13.12
N LEU A 210 -18.65 9.92 11.88
CA LEU A 210 -18.83 9.01 10.74
C LEU A 210 -18.14 7.65 10.94
N THR A 211 -16.92 7.64 11.45
CA THR A 211 -16.16 6.39 11.70
C THR A 211 -16.68 5.58 12.88
N SER A 212 -17.47 6.19 13.76
CA SER A 212 -18.11 5.48 14.88
C SER A 212 -19.40 4.76 14.50
N HIS A 213 -19.94 4.99 13.28
CA HIS A 213 -21.14 4.31 12.83
C HIS A 213 -20.85 2.82 12.59
N GLU A 214 -21.80 2.00 12.99
CA GLU A 214 -21.77 0.58 12.67
C GLU A 214 -22.29 0.37 11.23
N ALA A 215 -21.76 -0.68 10.57
CA ALA A 215 -22.21 -1.05 9.23
C ALA A 215 -23.70 -1.41 9.22
N GLU A 216 -24.42 -0.95 8.22
CA GLU A 216 -25.83 -1.29 8.02
C GLU A 216 -25.97 -2.69 7.40
N THR A 217 -25.89 -3.71 8.25
CA THR A 217 -25.88 -5.13 7.84
C THR A 217 -27.15 -5.58 7.11
N SER A 218 -28.26 -4.84 7.27
CA SER A 218 -29.51 -5.13 6.56
C SER A 218 -29.40 -4.92 5.04
N LEU A 219 -28.50 -4.05 4.58
CA LEU A 219 -28.33 -3.74 3.16
C LEU A 219 -27.90 -4.96 2.35
N SER A 220 -27.00 -5.78 2.85
CA SER A 220 -26.49 -6.97 2.15
C SER A 220 -27.58 -8.00 1.83
N SER A 221 -28.64 -8.08 2.65
CA SER A 221 -29.76 -9.00 2.43
C SER A 221 -30.72 -8.54 1.34
N HIS A 222 -30.84 -7.23 1.13
CA HIS A 222 -31.83 -6.62 0.22
C HIS A 222 -31.21 -6.12 -1.10
N THR A 223 -29.88 -6.10 -1.22
CA THR A 223 -29.18 -5.63 -2.42
C THR A 223 -28.57 -6.76 -3.21
N ALA A 224 -28.52 -6.59 -4.53
CA ALA A 224 -27.83 -7.49 -5.47
C ALA A 224 -26.39 -7.04 -5.74
N GLY A 225 -25.90 -6.09 -4.98
CA GLY A 225 -24.56 -5.50 -5.11
C GLY A 225 -24.61 -3.98 -5.21
N LYS A 226 -23.52 -3.39 -5.65
CA LYS A 226 -23.35 -1.94 -5.83
C LYS A 226 -22.66 -1.60 -7.14
N ILE A 227 -22.90 -0.40 -7.65
CA ILE A 227 -22.19 0.16 -8.80
C ILE A 227 -21.40 1.36 -8.31
N VAL A 228 -20.08 1.32 -8.47
CA VAL A 228 -19.20 2.46 -8.22
C VAL A 228 -19.23 3.35 -9.45
N THR A 229 -19.83 4.54 -9.31
CA THR A 229 -20.23 5.39 -10.44
C THR A 229 -19.19 6.43 -10.84
N ASP A 230 -18.17 6.68 -10.00
CA ASP A 230 -17.10 7.65 -10.25
C ASP A 230 -15.73 6.98 -10.12
N PHE A 231 -14.79 7.43 -10.96
CA PHE A 231 -13.37 7.06 -10.83
C PHE A 231 -12.65 7.81 -9.70
N VAL A 232 -13.27 8.92 -9.25
CA VAL A 232 -12.73 9.71 -8.16
C VAL A 232 -13.08 9.07 -6.84
N TRP A 233 -12.07 8.88 -6.03
CA TRP A 233 -12.20 8.42 -4.67
C TRP A 233 -11.36 9.28 -3.74
N HIS A 234 -11.69 9.26 -2.47
CA HIS A 234 -10.95 10.01 -1.48
C HIS A 234 -10.52 9.09 -0.35
N LEU A 235 -9.30 9.32 0.15
CA LEU A 235 -8.82 8.76 1.39
C LEU A 235 -8.84 9.88 2.44
N VAL A 236 -9.56 9.64 3.53
CA VAL A 236 -9.62 10.54 4.67
C VAL A 236 -8.97 9.86 5.86
N CYS A 237 -7.98 10.48 6.44
CA CYS A 237 -7.21 9.90 7.54
C CYS A 237 -6.84 10.93 8.60
N GLU A 238 -6.66 10.45 9.83
CA GLU A 238 -6.07 11.22 10.91
C GLU A 238 -4.54 11.03 10.90
N ALA A 239 -3.81 12.10 11.07
CA ALA A 239 -2.36 12.11 11.22
C ALA A 239 -1.97 12.94 12.44
N ASP A 240 -0.84 12.65 13.06
CA ASP A 240 -0.34 13.55 14.09
C ASP A 240 -0.02 14.93 13.50
N LYS A 241 -0.23 15.94 14.28
CA LYS A 241 -0.16 17.35 13.84
C LYS A 241 1.24 17.75 13.35
N TYR A 242 2.29 17.15 13.91
CA TYR A 242 3.67 17.48 13.53
C TYR A 242 4.00 16.89 12.17
N SER A 243 3.65 15.63 11.94
CA SER A 243 3.77 14.98 10.61
C SER A 243 2.90 15.69 9.57
N ALA A 244 1.68 16.09 9.95
CA ALA A 244 0.75 16.79 9.06
C ALA A 244 1.25 18.19 8.66
N ALA A 245 2.04 18.86 9.49
CA ALA A 245 2.59 20.18 9.19
C ALA A 245 3.51 20.21 7.97
N GLY A 246 4.10 19.07 7.60
CA GLY A 246 4.92 18.92 6.39
C GLY A 246 4.11 18.85 5.09
N PHE A 247 2.79 18.70 5.16
CA PHE A 247 1.94 18.53 3.99
C PHE A 247 1.25 19.84 3.57
N THR A 248 1.27 20.14 2.27
CA THR A 248 0.69 21.37 1.70
C THR A 248 -0.56 21.02 0.90
N VAL A 249 -1.69 21.63 1.23
CA VAL A 249 -2.95 21.49 0.47
C VAL A 249 -2.75 21.95 -0.97
N GLY A 250 -3.23 21.17 -1.91
CA GLY A 250 -3.07 21.37 -3.34
C GLY A 250 -1.91 20.59 -3.96
N SER A 251 -0.98 20.08 -3.17
CA SER A 251 0.16 19.29 -3.62
C SER A 251 -0.19 17.82 -3.80
N TYR A 252 0.64 17.12 -4.58
CA TYR A 252 0.51 15.69 -4.83
C TYR A 252 1.50 14.92 -3.97
N TYR A 253 1.04 13.82 -3.37
CA TYR A 253 1.83 12.92 -2.55
C TYR A 253 1.71 11.50 -3.07
N LYS A 254 2.74 10.70 -2.84
CA LYS A 254 2.70 9.26 -3.09
C LYS A 254 2.21 8.58 -1.82
N LEU A 255 1.19 7.77 -1.95
CA LEU A 255 0.66 6.93 -0.88
C LEU A 255 0.96 5.48 -1.22
N ARG A 256 1.49 4.74 -0.27
CA ARG A 256 1.66 3.30 -0.33
C ARG A 256 0.60 2.67 0.57
N PHE A 257 0.04 1.56 0.13
CA PHE A 257 -0.92 0.77 0.89
C PHE A 257 -0.29 -0.58 1.25
N PRO A 258 0.38 -0.70 2.41
CA PRO A 258 1.22 -1.86 2.74
C PRO A 258 0.48 -3.19 2.71
N SER A 259 -0.79 -3.20 3.12
CA SER A 259 -1.65 -4.38 3.11
C SER A 259 -1.99 -4.89 1.70
N PHE A 260 -1.75 -4.08 0.67
CA PHE A 260 -2.08 -4.42 -0.71
C PHE A 260 -0.85 -4.55 -1.60
N SER A 261 -0.01 -3.51 -1.70
CA SER A 261 1.10 -3.46 -2.67
C SER A 261 2.20 -2.50 -2.23
N GLU A 262 3.44 -2.79 -2.65
CA GLU A 262 4.56 -1.86 -2.56
C GLU A 262 4.47 -0.71 -3.59
N GLU A 263 3.55 -0.80 -4.55
CA GLU A 263 3.31 0.27 -5.52
C GLU A 263 2.68 1.49 -4.85
N THR A 264 3.07 2.66 -5.32
CA THR A 264 2.54 3.92 -4.79
C THR A 264 1.46 4.48 -5.70
N VAL A 265 0.42 5.02 -5.07
CA VAL A 265 -0.65 5.79 -5.73
C VAL A 265 -0.37 7.27 -5.54
N THR A 266 -0.39 8.05 -6.62
CA THR A 266 -0.27 9.50 -6.51
C THR A 266 -1.65 10.11 -6.25
N MET A 267 -1.81 10.76 -5.11
CA MET A 267 -3.04 11.42 -4.71
C MET A 267 -2.79 12.90 -4.39
N LYS A 268 -3.79 13.73 -4.63
CA LYS A 268 -3.75 15.17 -4.33
C LYS A 268 -4.30 15.41 -2.94
N LEU A 269 -3.55 16.09 -2.06
CA LEU A 269 -4.10 16.60 -0.81
C LEU A 269 -5.06 17.76 -1.11
N VAL A 270 -6.35 17.57 -0.90
CA VAL A 270 -7.39 18.56 -1.22
C VAL A 270 -7.86 19.33 -0.01
N ASN A 271 -7.70 18.78 1.19
CA ASN A 271 -8.02 19.46 2.44
C ASN A 271 -7.13 18.96 3.58
N ALA A 272 -6.83 19.85 4.52
CA ALA A 272 -6.16 19.53 5.77
C ALA A 272 -6.78 20.38 6.87
N VAL A 273 -7.33 19.73 7.88
CA VAL A 273 -8.02 20.39 9.00
C VAL A 273 -7.29 20.04 10.28
N SER A 274 -6.76 21.06 10.97
CA SER A 274 -6.17 20.90 12.29
C SER A 274 -6.94 21.72 13.33
N VAL A 275 -7.17 21.13 14.49
CA VAL A 275 -7.82 21.80 15.62
C VAL A 275 -6.74 22.17 16.62
N THR A 276 -6.78 23.41 17.12
CA THR A 276 -5.73 23.93 18.02
C THR A 276 -5.62 23.16 19.34
N SER A 277 -6.72 22.58 19.80
CA SER A 277 -6.82 21.81 21.03
C SER A 277 -6.57 20.30 20.87
N ASP A 278 -6.32 19.82 19.64
CA ASP A 278 -6.06 18.41 19.34
C ASP A 278 -4.68 18.27 18.70
N ASP A 279 -3.94 17.23 19.06
CA ASP A 279 -2.63 16.92 18.46
C ASP A 279 -2.77 16.17 17.12
N THR A 280 -4.00 16.08 16.61
CA THR A 280 -4.37 15.36 15.39
C THR A 280 -4.81 16.35 14.31
N ALA A 281 -4.41 16.07 13.08
CA ALA A 281 -4.91 16.74 11.88
C ALA A 281 -5.66 15.73 11.01
N LEU A 282 -6.73 16.19 10.37
CA LEU A 282 -7.47 15.42 9.39
C LEU A 282 -6.96 15.76 8.00
N LEU A 283 -6.54 14.76 7.23
CA LEU A 283 -6.06 14.90 5.86
C LEU A 283 -7.05 14.26 4.89
N VAL A 284 -7.35 14.96 3.80
CA VAL A 284 -8.25 14.48 2.73
C VAL A 284 -7.48 14.43 1.44
N PHE A 285 -7.22 13.22 0.97
CA PHE A 285 -6.57 12.96 -0.31
C PHE A 285 -7.59 12.58 -1.37
N ARG A 286 -7.39 13.08 -2.59
CA ARG A 286 -8.21 12.77 -3.76
C ARG A 286 -7.39 12.00 -4.78
N GLY A 287 -7.85 10.80 -5.14
CA GLY A 287 -7.33 9.95 -6.20
C GLY A 287 -8.30 9.83 -7.36
N ASN A 288 -7.77 9.56 -8.55
CA ASN A 288 -8.54 9.26 -9.76
C ASN A 288 -7.99 8.00 -10.46
N THR A 289 -6.95 7.40 -9.91
CA THR A 289 -6.33 6.17 -10.37
C THR A 289 -6.03 5.30 -9.16
N ALA A 290 -5.98 4.01 -9.36
CA ALA A 290 -5.49 3.04 -8.39
C ALA A 290 -4.73 1.94 -9.15
N PRO A 291 -3.87 1.17 -8.48
CA PRO A 291 -3.29 -0.03 -9.06
C PRO A 291 -4.38 -0.99 -9.54
N GLU A 292 -4.05 -1.81 -10.54
CA GLU A 292 -4.93 -2.90 -10.96
C GLU A 292 -5.24 -3.81 -9.75
N SER A 293 -6.51 -4.17 -9.58
CA SER A 293 -6.98 -4.97 -8.45
C SER A 293 -6.85 -4.30 -7.07
N PHE A 294 -6.82 -2.96 -7.02
CA PHE A 294 -6.87 -2.25 -5.74
C PHE A 294 -8.20 -2.56 -5.01
N PRO A 295 -8.14 -3.05 -3.77
CA PRO A 295 -9.31 -3.65 -3.13
C PRO A 295 -10.40 -2.65 -2.71
N TYR A 296 -10.10 -1.36 -2.67
CA TYR A 296 -11.04 -0.33 -2.20
C TYR A 296 -11.76 -0.68 -0.90
N LEU A 297 -11.07 -1.40 0.00
CA LEU A 297 -11.58 -1.67 1.33
C LEU A 297 -11.95 -0.36 2.03
N ARG A 298 -13.03 -0.37 2.82
CA ARG A 298 -13.50 0.85 3.47
C ARG A 298 -12.42 1.50 4.33
N THR A 299 -11.65 0.68 5.04
CA THR A 299 -10.53 1.09 5.86
C THR A 299 -9.23 0.61 5.23
N GLN A 300 -8.24 1.48 5.10
CA GLN A 300 -6.95 1.20 4.50
C GLN A 300 -5.81 1.71 5.39
N GLU A 301 -4.83 0.86 5.66
CA GLU A 301 -3.53 1.34 6.13
C GLU A 301 -2.83 2.06 4.99
N ALA A 302 -2.29 3.23 5.27
CA ALA A 302 -1.62 4.05 4.28
C ALA A 302 -0.35 4.68 4.84
N ASP A 303 0.72 4.59 4.05
CA ASP A 303 1.97 5.30 4.27
C ASP A 303 1.99 6.51 3.32
N ILE A 304 1.86 7.71 3.87
CA ILE A 304 1.97 8.95 3.11
C ILE A 304 3.45 9.31 3.02
N ILE A 305 4.01 9.26 1.83
CA ILE A 305 5.43 9.51 1.59
C ILE A 305 5.66 11.02 1.49
N GLY A 306 6.34 11.56 2.49
CA GLY A 306 6.71 12.97 2.59
C GLY A 306 8.05 13.29 1.93
N GLN A 307 8.86 14.08 2.60
CA GLN A 307 10.15 14.53 2.10
C GLN A 307 11.18 13.39 2.10
N SER A 308 12.03 13.38 1.08
CA SER A 308 13.17 12.46 0.98
C SER A 308 14.43 13.11 1.56
N TYR A 309 15.15 12.37 2.36
CA TYR A 309 16.45 12.74 2.92
C TYR A 309 17.51 11.78 2.42
N THR A 310 18.56 12.34 1.82
CA THR A 310 19.71 11.53 1.35
C THR A 310 20.94 11.91 2.15
N GLY A 311 21.58 10.95 2.78
CA GLY A 311 22.74 11.16 3.65
C GLY A 311 23.38 9.86 4.08
N LEU A 312 24.37 9.95 4.97
CA LEU A 312 25.04 8.77 5.53
C LEU A 312 24.20 8.22 6.70
N ALA A 313 23.96 6.91 6.67
CA ALA A 313 23.29 6.24 7.78
C ALA A 313 24.27 6.04 8.96
N VAL A 314 23.83 6.44 10.14
CA VAL A 314 24.62 6.34 11.40
C VAL A 314 23.73 5.78 12.49
N SER A 315 24.09 4.65 13.08
CA SER A 315 23.35 4.09 14.22
C SER A 315 23.29 5.09 15.39
N LYS A 316 22.11 5.27 15.98
CA LYS A 316 21.91 6.12 17.18
C LYS A 316 22.87 5.76 18.32
N LYS A 317 23.25 4.47 18.43
CA LYS A 317 24.16 3.95 19.44
C LYS A 317 25.61 4.46 19.27
N ALA A 318 25.98 4.89 18.06
CA ALA A 318 27.34 5.38 17.76
C ALA A 318 27.52 6.87 18.11
N VAL A 319 26.46 7.63 18.21
CA VAL A 319 26.53 9.09 18.39
C VAL A 319 27.04 9.45 19.78
N ARG A 320 27.99 10.38 19.81
CA ARG A 320 28.63 10.93 21.03
C ARG A 320 28.63 12.45 20.98
N ILE A 321 28.76 13.04 22.15
CA ILE A 321 28.98 14.48 22.30
C ILE A 321 30.36 14.69 22.89
N VAL A 322 31.25 15.35 22.13
CA VAL A 322 32.60 15.69 22.54
C VAL A 322 32.77 17.20 22.40
N ASP A 323 33.21 17.86 23.44
CA ASP A 323 33.40 19.33 23.51
C ASP A 323 32.12 20.13 23.08
N GLY A 324 30.92 19.56 23.38
CA GLY A 324 29.64 20.15 23.01
C GLY A 324 29.23 19.94 21.56
N GLN A 325 29.99 19.18 20.78
CA GLN A 325 29.71 18.87 19.38
C GLN A 325 29.22 17.42 19.22
N LYS A 326 28.17 17.23 18.41
CA LYS A 326 27.68 15.88 18.05
C LYS A 326 28.58 15.25 17.00
N GLY A 327 28.94 14.00 17.20
CA GLY A 327 29.77 13.25 16.28
C GLY A 327 29.78 11.77 16.57
N VAL A 328 30.61 11.05 15.84
CA VAL A 328 30.88 9.63 15.99
C VAL A 328 32.36 9.35 16.04
N TYR A 329 32.76 8.23 16.66
CA TYR A 329 34.09 7.73 16.50
C TYR A 329 34.15 6.81 15.30
N ILE A 330 35.21 6.95 14.50
CA ILE A 330 35.51 6.06 13.37
C ILE A 330 36.84 5.34 13.65
N LEU A 331 37.02 4.22 12.98
CA LEU A 331 38.29 3.51 12.94
C LEU A 331 39.01 3.85 11.63
N ASP A 332 40.10 4.62 11.73
CA ASP A 332 40.94 5.03 10.61
C ASP A 332 42.30 4.27 10.72
N GLY A 333 42.39 3.16 10.00
CA GLY A 333 43.44 2.15 10.24
C GLY A 333 43.29 1.57 11.64
N ASP A 334 44.33 1.76 12.51
CA ASP A 334 44.32 1.31 13.90
C ASP A 334 44.04 2.47 14.88
N ILE A 335 43.64 3.65 14.39
CA ILE A 335 43.48 4.85 15.19
C ILE A 335 42.01 5.24 15.25
N VAL A 336 41.49 5.48 16.45
CA VAL A 336 40.18 6.04 16.69
C VAL A 336 40.20 7.54 16.38
N ARG A 337 39.29 8.00 15.52
CA ARG A 337 39.11 9.41 15.17
C ARG A 337 37.70 9.87 15.43
N PHE A 338 37.54 11.10 15.96
CA PHE A 338 36.24 11.73 16.10
C PHE A 338 35.86 12.44 14.79
N ARG A 339 34.59 12.24 14.33
CA ARG A 339 34.03 12.89 13.17
C ARG A 339 32.74 13.60 13.57
N LEU A 340 32.59 14.84 13.11
CA LEU A 340 31.36 15.61 13.29
C LEU A 340 30.26 15.05 12.42
N ILE A 341 29.02 15.18 12.88
CA ILE A 341 27.84 14.84 12.12
C ILE A 341 26.84 16.01 12.19
N GLU A 342 26.16 16.23 11.08
CA GLU A 342 24.98 17.07 11.02
C GLU A 342 23.77 16.20 10.69
N ILE A 343 22.77 16.17 11.57
CA ILE A 343 21.61 15.31 11.45
C ILE A 343 20.62 15.98 10.52
N LEU A 344 20.31 15.31 9.39
CA LEU A 344 19.28 15.72 8.42
C LEU A 344 17.94 15.13 8.76
N PHE A 345 17.92 13.88 9.25
CA PHE A 345 16.69 13.17 9.59
C PHE A 345 16.96 12.14 10.71
N GLU A 346 15.96 11.93 11.54
CA GLU A 346 16.00 10.91 12.61
C GLU A 346 15.02 9.79 12.25
N ASP A 347 15.57 8.61 12.00
CA ASP A 347 14.81 7.38 11.76
C ASP A 347 14.72 6.55 13.07
N GLU A 348 14.03 5.42 13.05
CA GLU A 348 13.77 4.58 14.24
C GLU A 348 15.05 4.19 14.98
N ASP A 349 16.05 3.62 14.28
CA ASP A 349 17.31 3.13 14.86
C ASP A 349 18.55 3.93 14.45
N SER A 350 18.44 4.87 13.52
CA SER A 350 19.55 5.59 12.92
C SER A 350 19.29 7.08 12.75
N TYR A 351 20.36 7.82 12.55
CA TYR A 351 20.33 9.18 12.01
C TYR A 351 20.81 9.16 10.57
N ILE A 352 20.18 9.96 9.73
CA ILE A 352 20.68 10.28 8.40
C ILE A 352 21.41 11.61 8.53
N VAL A 353 22.69 11.61 8.22
CA VAL A 353 23.57 12.77 8.42
C VAL A 353 24.12 13.28 7.10
N ALA A 354 24.43 14.56 7.04
CA ALA A 354 25.02 15.17 5.85
C ALA A 354 26.32 14.49 5.46
N PRO A 355 26.52 14.12 4.18
CA PRO A 355 27.73 13.41 3.71
C PRO A 355 28.96 14.28 3.62
N GLU A 356 28.82 15.60 3.78
CA GLU A 356 29.89 16.59 3.69
C GLU A 356 29.60 17.75 4.63
N LYS A 357 30.60 18.63 4.85
CA LYS A 357 30.40 19.84 5.62
C LYS A 357 29.28 20.67 4.98
N PRO A 358 28.26 21.10 5.75
CA PRO A 358 27.24 22.00 5.21
C PRO A 358 27.89 23.27 4.63
N VAL A 359 27.46 23.66 3.45
CA VAL A 359 27.81 24.97 2.90
C VAL A 359 27.00 26.00 3.70
N PRO A 360 27.64 27.00 4.36
CA PRO A 360 26.90 28.04 5.07
C PRO A 360 25.98 28.75 4.05
N ASP A 361 24.72 28.98 4.42
CA ASP A 361 23.83 29.84 3.66
C ASP A 361 24.50 31.24 3.53
N GLU A 362 24.52 31.81 2.32
CA GLU A 362 25.13 33.14 2.08
C GLU A 362 24.56 34.27 2.95
N ALA A 363 23.44 34.01 3.65
CA ALA A 363 22.81 34.96 4.58
C ALA A 363 23.52 35.06 5.94
N ASP A 364 24.33 34.10 6.34
CA ASP A 364 24.98 34.05 7.66
C ASP A 364 26.47 34.49 7.63
N ALA A 365 26.96 34.99 6.49
CA ALA A 365 28.35 35.41 6.28
C ALA A 365 28.77 36.71 7.01
N THR A 366 27.94 37.24 7.91
CA THR A 366 28.19 38.51 8.64
C THR A 366 28.33 38.36 10.16
N THR A 367 28.64 37.17 10.65
CA THR A 367 28.98 37.07 12.09
C THR A 367 30.48 36.88 12.23
N GLU A 368 31.13 38.02 12.55
CA GLU A 368 32.54 38.10 12.92
C GLU A 368 32.90 37.10 14.02
N GLU A 369 34.08 36.51 13.89
CA GLU A 369 34.82 35.74 14.86
C GLU A 369 34.67 36.34 16.29
N SER A 370 33.80 35.76 17.10
CA SER A 370 33.91 35.90 18.52
C SER A 370 34.89 34.84 19.05
N GLY A 371 36.08 35.29 19.42
CA GLY A 371 37.22 34.51 19.86
C GLY A 371 36.89 33.40 20.87
N ILE A 372 36.84 32.19 20.41
CA ILE A 372 37.10 30.99 21.16
C ILE A 372 38.20 30.24 20.40
N ALA A 373 39.41 30.73 20.56
CA ALA A 373 40.62 29.99 20.19
C ALA A 373 40.75 28.80 21.12
N ASP A 374 40.75 27.59 20.56
CA ASP A 374 41.20 26.30 21.11
C ASP A 374 40.19 25.17 21.07
N ARG A 375 39.30 25.13 20.06
CA ARG A 375 38.58 23.88 19.80
C ARG A 375 39.29 23.09 18.68
N PRO A 376 39.53 21.80 18.87
CA PRO A 376 40.10 20.98 17.80
C PRO A 376 39.18 21.01 16.60
N ALA A 377 39.70 21.30 15.42
CA ALA A 377 38.94 21.30 14.17
C ALA A 377 38.71 19.86 13.72
N TYR A 378 37.65 19.23 14.22
CA TYR A 378 37.24 17.89 13.78
C TYR A 378 36.72 17.91 12.36
N LYS A 379 37.03 16.85 11.61
CA LYS A 379 36.48 16.64 10.26
C LYS A 379 35.05 16.07 10.34
N TYR A 380 34.27 16.28 9.30
CA TYR A 380 32.96 15.63 9.14
C TYR A 380 33.10 14.16 8.73
N LEU A 381 32.05 13.39 9.05
CA LEU A 381 31.94 11.99 8.64
C LEU A 381 31.87 11.90 7.11
N SER A 382 32.61 10.96 6.55
CA SER A 382 32.70 10.75 5.11
C SER A 382 32.15 9.37 4.71
N LEU A 383 31.80 9.26 3.43
CA LEU A 383 31.36 8.00 2.85
C LEU A 383 32.44 6.92 3.02
N TYR A 384 32.03 5.72 3.44
CA TYR A 384 32.85 4.55 3.75
C TYR A 384 33.69 4.66 5.02
N ASP A 385 33.56 5.69 5.84
CA ASP A 385 34.14 5.68 7.17
C ASP A 385 33.60 4.49 8.01
N ASN A 386 34.48 3.83 8.76
CA ASN A 386 34.07 2.73 9.65
C ASN A 386 33.67 3.28 11.02
N VAL A 387 32.39 3.52 11.21
CA VAL A 387 31.79 4.07 12.43
C VAL A 387 31.82 3.03 13.56
N ILE A 388 32.35 3.38 14.72
CA ILE A 388 32.41 2.49 15.90
C ILE A 388 31.05 2.55 16.62
N VAL A 389 30.32 1.45 16.58
CA VAL A 389 29.02 1.30 17.26
C VAL A 389 29.12 0.64 18.63
N GLY A 390 30.20 -0.09 18.89
CA GLY A 390 30.49 -0.74 20.18
C GLY A 390 31.96 -0.63 20.55
N GLY A 391 32.24 -0.27 21.81
CA GLY A 391 33.57 -0.13 22.38
C GLY A 391 33.55 0.66 23.68
N LYS A 392 34.56 0.51 24.52
CA LYS A 392 34.72 1.23 25.79
C LYS A 392 35.90 2.18 25.74
N ASP A 393 35.83 3.27 26.51
CA ASP A 393 36.94 4.22 26.69
C ASP A 393 37.48 4.77 25.36
N LEU A 394 36.56 5.15 24.43
CA LEU A 394 36.92 5.73 23.14
C LEU A 394 37.26 7.21 23.30
N PHE A 395 38.38 7.64 22.68
CA PHE A 395 38.76 9.04 22.56
C PHE A 395 39.54 9.25 21.25
N ASP A 396 39.57 10.47 20.77
CA ASP A 396 40.29 10.81 19.54
C ASP A 396 41.78 10.58 19.69
N GLY A 397 42.40 9.87 18.74
CA GLY A 397 43.79 9.51 18.76
C GLY A 397 44.14 8.21 19.52
N LYS A 398 43.17 7.49 20.08
CA LYS A 398 43.37 6.18 20.69
C LYS A 398 43.86 5.17 19.64
N ILE A 399 44.97 4.51 19.91
CA ILE A 399 45.52 3.41 19.08
C ILE A 399 44.96 2.09 19.63
N LEU A 400 44.40 1.29 18.75
CA LEU A 400 43.92 -0.05 19.04
C LEU A 400 45.01 -1.05 18.67
N VAL A 401 45.49 -1.78 19.64
CA VAL A 401 46.56 -2.80 19.49
C VAL A 401 45.97 -4.18 19.58
#